data_2668600f59d69ea538d0e09f078dbc6e
#
_entry.id   2668600f59d69ea538d0e09f078dbc6e
#
_cell.length_a   1.000
_cell.length_b   1.000
_cell.length_c   1.000
_cell.angle_alpha   90.00
_cell.angle_beta   90.00
_cell.angle_gamma   90.00
#
_symmetry.space_group_name_H-M   'P 1'
#
loop_
_entity.id
_entity.type
_entity.pdbx_description
1 polymer ?
#
loop_
_entity_poly.entity_id
_entity_poly.type
_entity_poly.pdbx_seq_one_letter_code
_entity_poly.pdbx_strand_id
1 'polypeptide(L)'
;QLQRNYDEARYILSHSKTVYVRDDKFTPELKKMGIKNELTKDLSAYMQPEPWNIDIKPNSVGINVSGLAYSNGFRTLAGQFDAYPELIDRLICHFRDKGHTIYLIPHSYNYEIPEPNNDDMVACKAAYDKLKDKSNVIFVDKDLISPQVKYVISKMSFFIGTRMHANFASIYSGVPLFGLAYSYKFEGAFNANGLDGKNQTAMIIGIKEKDINGIIEKVEKTYQKYSFGNL
;
A
#
# COMPACT_ATOMS: atom_id res chain seq x y z
N GLN A 1 -9.99 -23.04 -21.38
CA GLN A 1 -10.25 -21.70 -20.81
C GLN A 1 -9.00 -20.81 -20.92
N LEU A 2 -7.80 -21.26 -20.54
CA LEU A 2 -6.55 -20.49 -20.63
C LEU A 2 -6.19 -20.13 -22.08
N GLN A 3 -6.32 -21.06 -23.04
CA GLN A 3 -6.02 -20.79 -24.45
C GLN A 3 -6.97 -19.73 -25.02
N ARG A 4 -8.25 -19.85 -24.74
CA ARG A 4 -9.24 -18.85 -25.16
C ARG A 4 -8.91 -17.46 -24.63
N ASN A 5 -8.59 -17.33 -23.34
CA ASN A 5 -8.20 -16.04 -22.73
C ASN A 5 -6.94 -15.46 -23.41
N TYR A 6 -5.97 -16.33 -23.78
CA TYR A 6 -4.77 -15.93 -24.51
C TYR A 6 -5.10 -15.36 -25.89
N ASP A 7 -5.94 -16.08 -26.64
CA ASP A 7 -6.35 -15.67 -27.99
C ASP A 7 -7.17 -14.37 -27.97
N GLU A 8 -8.09 -14.23 -27.03
CA GLU A 8 -8.85 -12.99 -26.81
C GLU A 8 -7.94 -11.81 -26.44
N ALA A 9 -6.99 -12.01 -25.51
CA ALA A 9 -6.02 -10.99 -25.13
C ALA A 9 -5.15 -10.58 -26.34
N ARG A 10 -4.64 -11.54 -27.11
CA ARG A 10 -3.86 -11.27 -28.33
C ARG A 10 -4.66 -10.48 -29.34
N TYR A 11 -5.94 -10.85 -29.55
CA TYR A 11 -6.81 -10.15 -30.47
C TYR A 11 -7.00 -8.68 -30.06
N ILE A 12 -7.36 -8.42 -28.79
CA ILE A 12 -7.57 -7.07 -28.27
C ILE A 12 -6.30 -6.23 -28.39
N LEU A 13 -5.16 -6.77 -27.92
CA LEU A 13 -3.91 -6.06 -27.89
C LEU A 13 -3.36 -5.77 -29.29
N SER A 14 -3.57 -6.68 -30.28
CA SER A 14 -3.13 -6.46 -31.66
C SER A 14 -3.94 -5.36 -32.39
N HIS A 15 -5.14 -5.05 -31.93
CA HIS A 15 -5.98 -3.96 -32.45
C HIS A 15 -5.85 -2.66 -31.63
N SER A 16 -5.01 -2.66 -30.58
CA SER A 16 -4.76 -1.46 -29.79
C SER A 16 -3.74 -0.55 -30.49
N LYS A 17 -3.96 0.75 -30.47
CA LYS A 17 -3.05 1.74 -31.03
C LYS A 17 -1.67 1.72 -30.36
N THR A 18 -1.67 1.57 -29.03
CA THR A 18 -0.46 1.48 -28.21
C THR A 18 -0.77 0.60 -27.00
N VAL A 19 0.18 -0.22 -26.59
CA VAL A 19 0.10 -1.06 -25.39
C VAL A 19 1.14 -0.57 -24.40
N TYR A 20 0.71 -0.08 -23.26
CA TYR A 20 1.58 0.33 -22.16
C TYR A 20 1.61 -0.73 -21.07
N VAL A 21 2.79 -1.01 -20.55
CA VAL A 21 2.99 -1.90 -19.41
C VAL A 21 3.68 -1.15 -18.27
N ARG A 22 3.19 -1.32 -17.05
CA ARG A 22 3.74 -0.64 -15.86
C ARG A 22 4.91 -1.40 -15.20
N ASP A 23 5.13 -2.65 -15.59
CA ASP A 23 6.28 -3.48 -15.21
C ASP A 23 6.66 -4.39 -16.39
N ASP A 24 7.87 -4.88 -16.40
CA ASP A 24 8.43 -5.68 -17.50
C ASP A 24 8.07 -7.17 -17.42
N LYS A 25 7.42 -7.61 -16.37
CA LYS A 25 7.11 -9.03 -16.11
C LYS A 25 6.40 -9.73 -17.26
N PHE A 26 5.46 -9.02 -17.91
CA PHE A 26 4.66 -9.60 -19.00
C PHE A 26 5.23 -9.27 -20.40
N THR A 27 6.26 -8.46 -20.49
CA THR A 27 6.91 -8.10 -21.77
C THR A 27 7.34 -9.33 -22.58
N PRO A 28 7.90 -10.40 -22.00
CA PRO A 28 8.23 -11.61 -22.76
C PRO A 28 7.02 -12.28 -23.40
N GLU A 29 5.87 -12.32 -22.70
CA GLU A 29 4.64 -12.93 -23.23
C GLU A 29 4.02 -12.05 -24.33
N LEU A 30 4.02 -10.73 -24.16
CA LEU A 30 3.59 -9.79 -25.20
C LEU A 30 4.44 -9.94 -26.47
N LYS A 31 5.74 -10.09 -26.32
CA LYS A 31 6.67 -10.36 -27.43
C LYS A 31 6.35 -11.65 -28.16
N LYS A 32 6.03 -12.74 -27.45
CA LYS A 32 5.56 -14.01 -28.04
C LYS A 32 4.26 -13.84 -28.82
N MET A 33 3.36 -12.98 -28.37
CA MET A 33 2.12 -12.63 -29.08
C MET A 33 2.36 -11.74 -30.30
N GLY A 34 3.57 -11.22 -30.52
CA GLY A 34 3.88 -10.23 -31.55
C GLY A 34 3.40 -8.81 -31.24
N ILE A 35 3.13 -8.51 -29.96
CA ILE A 35 2.63 -7.23 -29.49
C ILE A 35 3.79 -6.31 -29.10
N LYS A 36 3.89 -5.17 -29.77
CA LYS A 36 4.78 -4.07 -29.36
C LYS A 36 4.21 -3.41 -28.13
N ASN A 37 5.06 -3.13 -27.16
CA ASN A 37 4.65 -2.44 -25.94
C ASN A 37 5.72 -1.44 -25.46
N GLU A 38 5.30 -0.49 -24.66
CA GLU A 38 6.13 0.53 -24.06
C GLU A 38 6.03 0.44 -22.52
N LEU A 39 7.20 0.46 -21.86
CA LEU A 39 7.24 0.51 -20.40
C LEU A 39 6.89 1.92 -19.93
N THR A 40 5.96 2.03 -18.98
CA THR A 40 5.55 3.29 -18.39
C THR A 40 5.36 3.13 -16.88
N LYS A 41 5.21 4.24 -16.17
CA LYS A 41 4.80 4.21 -14.77
C LYS A 41 3.34 3.79 -14.65
N ASP A 42 2.92 3.35 -13.46
CA ASP A 42 1.50 3.18 -13.16
C ASP A 42 0.75 4.50 -13.41
N LEU A 43 -0.51 4.43 -13.85
CA LEU A 43 -1.32 5.63 -14.14
C LEU A 43 -1.45 6.56 -12.94
N SER A 44 -1.39 6.04 -11.72
CA SER A 44 -1.40 6.84 -10.49
C SER A 44 -0.20 7.80 -10.36
N ALA A 45 0.88 7.60 -11.15
CA ALA A 45 2.00 8.55 -11.23
C ALA A 45 1.58 9.90 -11.82
N TYR A 46 0.63 9.89 -12.71
CA TYR A 46 0.15 11.09 -13.43
C TYR A 46 -1.01 11.79 -12.71
N MET A 47 -1.61 11.13 -11.73
CA MET A 47 -2.65 11.72 -10.88
C MET A 47 -2.04 12.78 -9.97
N GLN A 48 -2.49 14.03 -10.10
CA GLN A 48 -2.04 15.11 -9.23
C GLN A 48 -2.70 15.01 -7.85
N PRO A 49 -1.98 15.27 -6.75
CA PRO A 49 -2.58 15.39 -5.43
C PRO A 49 -3.56 16.58 -5.40
N GLU A 50 -4.77 16.37 -4.87
CA GLU A 50 -5.76 17.41 -4.66
C GLU A 50 -5.76 17.82 -3.20
N PRO A 51 -5.52 19.10 -2.86
CA PRO A 51 -5.50 19.56 -1.48
C PRO A 51 -6.79 19.26 -0.74
N TRP A 52 -6.66 18.75 0.48
CA TRP A 52 -7.76 18.53 1.41
C TRP A 52 -7.52 19.32 2.70
N ASN A 53 -8.58 19.89 3.26
CA ASN A 53 -8.48 20.67 4.51
C ASN A 53 -8.31 19.75 5.72
N ILE A 54 -7.07 19.30 5.95
CA ILE A 54 -6.66 18.48 7.09
C ILE A 54 -5.37 19.07 7.67
N ASP A 55 -5.38 19.31 8.99
CA ASP A 55 -4.16 19.73 9.71
C ASP A 55 -3.26 18.53 9.96
N ILE A 56 -2.23 18.39 9.13
CA ILE A 56 -1.25 17.30 9.26
C ILE A 56 -0.08 17.81 10.09
N LYS A 57 0.14 17.16 11.23
CA LYS A 57 1.21 17.49 12.15
C LYS A 57 2.58 17.18 11.54
N PRO A 58 3.62 17.97 11.85
CA PRO A 58 4.99 17.60 11.51
C PRO A 58 5.35 16.22 12.09
N ASN A 59 6.35 15.56 11.49
CA ASN A 59 6.85 14.28 11.97
C ASN A 59 5.78 13.17 12.03
N SER A 60 4.91 13.13 11.02
CA SER A 60 3.78 12.20 10.93
C SER A 60 4.15 10.91 10.20
N VAL A 61 3.65 9.79 10.70
CA VAL A 61 3.74 8.48 10.04
C VAL A 61 2.35 8.06 9.58
N GLY A 62 2.19 7.84 8.27
CA GLY A 62 0.95 7.31 7.70
C GLY A 62 0.97 5.78 7.69
N ILE A 63 -0.12 5.16 8.12
CA ILE A 63 -0.31 3.71 8.05
C ILE A 63 -1.60 3.42 7.28
N ASN A 64 -1.49 2.74 6.14
CA ASN A 64 -2.65 2.20 5.44
C ASN A 64 -2.97 0.80 5.97
N VAL A 65 -4.09 0.69 6.66
CA VAL A 65 -4.62 -0.57 7.19
C VAL A 65 -5.54 -1.20 6.15
N SER A 66 -5.14 -2.33 5.58
CA SER A 66 -5.95 -3.02 4.57
C SER A 66 -7.09 -3.82 5.18
N GLY A 67 -8.32 -3.53 4.78
CA GLY A 67 -9.51 -4.29 5.18
C GLY A 67 -9.43 -5.76 4.81
N LEU A 68 -8.82 -6.08 3.66
CA LEU A 68 -8.59 -7.44 3.21
C LEU A 68 -7.74 -8.26 4.22
N ALA A 69 -6.65 -7.67 4.72
CA ALA A 69 -5.76 -8.36 5.64
C ALA A 69 -6.27 -8.29 7.09
N TYR A 70 -6.89 -7.19 7.48
CA TYR A 70 -7.37 -6.98 8.85
C TYR A 70 -8.57 -7.86 9.18
N SER A 71 -9.53 -8.02 8.27
CA SER A 71 -10.68 -8.91 8.45
C SER A 71 -10.29 -10.38 8.43
N ASN A 72 -9.21 -10.71 7.73
CA ASN A 72 -8.75 -12.09 7.49
C ASN A 72 -9.82 -13.01 6.88
N GLY A 73 -10.86 -12.44 6.25
CA GLY A 73 -12.03 -13.15 5.71
C GLY A 73 -12.23 -13.01 4.19
N PHE A 74 -11.27 -12.41 3.46
CA PHE A 74 -11.49 -12.08 2.06
C PHE A 74 -11.20 -13.24 1.11
N ARG A 75 -12.26 -13.82 0.52
CA ARG A 75 -12.21 -14.83 -0.57
C ARG A 75 -11.16 -15.94 -0.32
N THR A 76 -10.32 -16.21 -1.33
CA THR A 76 -9.25 -17.23 -1.27
C THR A 76 -8.08 -16.88 -0.34
N LEU A 77 -8.02 -15.65 0.18
CA LEU A 77 -7.00 -15.20 1.12
C LEU A 77 -7.44 -15.29 2.57
N ALA A 78 -8.67 -15.77 2.85
CA ALA A 78 -9.17 -15.95 4.21
C ALA A 78 -8.24 -16.87 5.03
N GLY A 79 -7.98 -16.50 6.29
CA GLY A 79 -7.10 -17.25 7.19
C GLY A 79 -5.60 -17.08 6.94
N GLN A 80 -5.19 -16.16 6.04
CA GLN A 80 -3.77 -15.94 5.72
C GLN A 80 -3.11 -14.81 6.52
N PHE A 81 -3.87 -14.07 7.35
CA PHE A 81 -3.40 -12.83 7.98
C PHE A 81 -3.62 -12.82 9.50
N ASP A 82 -3.52 -13.97 10.18
CA ASP A 82 -3.88 -14.13 11.60
C ASP A 82 -3.21 -13.09 12.51
N ALA A 83 -1.94 -12.78 12.29
CA ALA A 83 -1.18 -11.85 13.12
C ALA A 83 -1.13 -10.41 12.55
N TYR A 84 -1.83 -10.11 11.43
CA TYR A 84 -1.79 -8.78 10.84
C TYR A 84 -2.42 -7.70 11.75
N PRO A 85 -3.57 -7.91 12.40
CA PRO A 85 -4.10 -6.93 13.34
C PRO A 85 -3.14 -6.59 14.48
N GLU A 86 -2.43 -7.59 15.02
CA GLU A 86 -1.42 -7.38 16.04
C GLU A 86 -0.19 -6.63 15.52
N LEU A 87 0.25 -6.92 14.28
CA LEU A 87 1.33 -6.18 13.63
C LEU A 87 0.97 -4.69 13.51
N ILE A 88 -0.27 -4.36 13.09
CA ILE A 88 -0.73 -2.98 12.98
C ILE A 88 -0.73 -2.28 14.33
N ASP A 89 -1.28 -2.90 15.37
CA ASP A 89 -1.29 -2.35 16.73
C ASP A 89 0.13 -2.03 17.21
N ARG A 90 1.07 -2.94 16.98
CA ARG A 90 2.46 -2.77 17.41
C ARG A 90 3.22 -1.73 16.59
N LEU A 91 2.93 -1.60 15.30
CA LEU A 91 3.49 -0.52 14.47
C LEU A 91 2.99 0.86 14.92
N ILE A 92 1.69 0.98 15.23
CA ILE A 92 1.11 2.21 15.78
C ILE A 92 1.83 2.59 17.07
N CYS A 93 1.90 1.67 18.04
CA CYS A 93 2.58 1.90 19.31
C CYS A 93 4.05 2.26 19.13
N HIS A 94 4.76 1.51 18.27
CA HIS A 94 6.20 1.70 18.04
C HIS A 94 6.53 3.14 17.59
N PHE A 95 5.82 3.68 16.61
CA PHE A 95 6.08 5.04 16.14
C PHE A 95 5.48 6.12 17.04
N ARG A 96 4.31 5.87 17.64
CA ARG A 96 3.73 6.80 18.63
C ARG A 96 4.66 7.00 19.82
N ASP A 97 5.22 5.92 20.37
CA ASP A 97 6.08 5.95 21.55
C ASP A 97 7.45 6.62 21.25
N LYS A 98 7.78 6.79 19.97
CA LYS A 98 8.89 7.61 19.46
C LYS A 98 8.53 9.08 19.23
N GLY A 99 7.33 9.49 19.56
CA GLY A 99 6.87 10.87 19.44
C GLY A 99 6.28 11.27 18.07
N HIS A 100 5.99 10.26 17.22
CA HIS A 100 5.32 10.54 15.94
C HIS A 100 3.81 10.69 16.12
N THR A 101 3.20 11.52 15.27
CA THR A 101 1.74 11.48 15.07
C THR A 101 1.41 10.44 14.01
N ILE A 102 0.54 9.51 14.34
CA ILE A 102 0.14 8.40 13.46
C ILE A 102 -1.17 8.74 12.76
N TYR A 103 -1.18 8.62 11.43
CA TYR A 103 -2.38 8.76 10.63
C TYR A 103 -2.79 7.40 10.07
N LEU A 104 -3.94 6.88 10.49
CA LEU A 104 -4.55 5.69 9.89
C LEU A 104 -5.31 6.13 8.64
N ILE A 105 -4.81 5.73 7.47
CA ILE A 105 -5.26 6.24 6.17
C ILE A 105 -5.93 5.11 5.39
N PRO A 106 -7.28 5.07 5.27
CA PRO A 106 -7.97 4.16 4.38
C PRO A 106 -7.71 4.53 2.92
N HIS A 107 -7.65 3.52 2.05
CA HIS A 107 -7.40 3.74 0.63
C HIS A 107 -8.40 3.04 -0.28
N SER A 108 -8.84 1.83 0.08
CA SER A 108 -9.82 1.05 -0.68
C SER A 108 -11.04 0.83 0.20
N TYR A 109 -12.10 1.59 -0.02
CA TYR A 109 -13.32 1.54 0.79
C TYR A 109 -14.53 2.03 0.00
N ASN A 110 -15.72 1.71 0.49
CA ASN A 110 -16.96 2.33 0.09
C ASN A 110 -17.59 3.02 1.32
N TYR A 111 -17.63 4.32 1.33
CA TYR A 111 -18.06 5.10 2.49
C TYR A 111 -19.54 4.91 2.84
N GLU A 112 -20.40 4.74 1.81
CA GLU A 112 -21.84 4.57 1.99
C GLU A 112 -22.23 3.12 2.30
N ILE A 113 -21.59 2.15 1.62
CA ILE A 113 -21.90 0.72 1.74
C ILE A 113 -20.61 -0.07 1.98
N PRO A 114 -20.07 -0.04 3.21
CA PRO A 114 -18.82 -0.71 3.54
C PRO A 114 -18.85 -2.22 3.27
N GLU A 115 -17.78 -2.78 2.69
CA GLU A 115 -17.57 -4.21 2.53
C GLU A 115 -16.74 -4.77 3.70
N PRO A 116 -17.34 -5.48 4.69
CA PRO A 116 -16.65 -5.84 5.94
C PRO A 116 -15.33 -6.57 5.78
N ASN A 117 -15.17 -7.34 4.69
CA ASN A 117 -13.99 -8.19 4.47
C ASN A 117 -12.94 -7.57 3.55
N ASN A 118 -13.12 -6.33 3.09
CA ASN A 118 -12.18 -5.71 2.15
C ASN A 118 -12.08 -4.17 2.31
N ASP A 119 -12.84 -3.60 3.22
CA ASP A 119 -12.96 -2.15 3.37
C ASP A 119 -11.93 -1.61 4.36
N ASP A 120 -11.07 -0.70 3.90
CA ASP A 120 -10.01 -0.11 4.71
C ASP A 120 -10.56 0.87 5.75
N MET A 121 -11.72 1.51 5.51
CA MET A 121 -12.37 2.38 6.49
C MET A 121 -12.80 1.58 7.72
N VAL A 122 -13.43 0.40 7.49
CA VAL A 122 -13.81 -0.53 8.56
C VAL A 122 -12.58 -1.00 9.33
N ALA A 123 -11.50 -1.35 8.64
CA ALA A 123 -10.27 -1.84 9.26
C ALA A 123 -9.54 -0.74 10.06
N CYS A 124 -9.41 0.46 9.50
CA CYS A 124 -8.80 1.61 10.19
C CYS A 124 -9.60 1.97 11.45
N LYS A 125 -10.94 1.96 11.35
CA LYS A 125 -11.81 2.19 12.52
C LYS A 125 -11.61 1.13 13.58
N ALA A 126 -11.61 -0.14 13.21
CA ALA A 126 -11.42 -1.25 14.15
C ALA A 126 -10.03 -1.18 14.83
N ALA A 127 -8.96 -0.88 14.08
CA ALA A 127 -7.64 -0.68 14.64
C ALA A 127 -7.60 0.51 15.61
N TYR A 128 -8.21 1.64 15.23
CA TYR A 128 -8.29 2.83 16.09
C TYR A 128 -9.08 2.59 17.37
N ASP A 129 -10.25 1.91 17.26
CA ASP A 129 -11.13 1.67 18.41
C ASP A 129 -10.50 0.73 19.44
N LYS A 130 -9.68 -0.22 19.00
CA LYS A 130 -8.96 -1.18 19.85
C LYS A 130 -7.84 -0.54 20.68
N LEU A 131 -7.31 0.60 20.27
CA LEU A 131 -6.23 1.27 20.98
C LEU A 131 -6.69 1.73 22.37
N LYS A 132 -5.94 1.34 23.40
CA LYS A 132 -6.13 1.80 24.78
C LYS A 132 -5.75 3.28 24.93
N ASP A 133 -4.67 3.68 24.28
CA ASP A 133 -4.19 5.05 24.22
C ASP A 133 -4.26 5.55 22.78
N LYS A 134 -5.07 6.55 22.55
CA LYS A 134 -5.31 7.20 21.25
C LYS A 134 -4.54 8.51 21.09
N SER A 135 -3.71 8.87 22.06
CA SER A 135 -2.88 10.06 21.98
C SER A 135 -1.99 10.00 20.74
N ASN A 136 -1.89 11.11 20.02
CA ASN A 136 -1.13 11.20 18.77
C ASN A 136 -1.51 10.16 17.69
N VAL A 137 -2.72 9.59 17.72
CA VAL A 137 -3.25 8.75 16.66
C VAL A 137 -4.50 9.39 16.07
N ILE A 138 -4.51 9.58 14.77
CA ILE A 138 -5.60 10.20 14.02
C ILE A 138 -6.11 9.19 13.00
N PHE A 139 -7.38 8.86 13.09
CA PHE A 139 -8.07 8.11 12.05
C PHE A 139 -8.64 9.09 11.01
N VAL A 140 -8.27 8.94 9.76
CA VAL A 140 -8.76 9.76 8.65
C VAL A 140 -10.14 9.24 8.25
N ASP A 141 -11.14 9.58 9.06
CA ASP A 141 -12.55 9.21 8.87
C ASP A 141 -13.24 10.24 7.96
N LYS A 142 -12.91 10.21 6.68
CA LYS A 142 -13.48 11.09 5.65
C LYS A 142 -13.65 10.35 4.33
N ASP A 143 -14.72 10.69 3.62
CA ASP A 143 -14.95 10.22 2.25
C ASP A 143 -14.06 11.01 1.28
N LEU A 144 -12.85 10.48 1.05
CA LEU A 144 -11.84 11.10 0.20
C LEU A 144 -11.76 10.39 -1.15
N ILE A 145 -11.70 11.16 -2.22
CA ILE A 145 -11.34 10.63 -3.53
C ILE A 145 -9.83 10.35 -3.62
N SER A 146 -9.43 9.51 -4.56
CA SER A 146 -8.02 9.09 -4.69
C SER A 146 -6.99 10.23 -4.75
N PRO A 147 -7.22 11.38 -5.45
CA PRO A 147 -6.30 12.52 -5.43
C PRO A 147 -6.13 13.14 -4.03
N GLN A 148 -7.21 13.17 -3.23
CA GLN A 148 -7.18 13.71 -1.86
C GLN A 148 -6.45 12.75 -0.91
N VAL A 149 -6.66 11.44 -1.04
CA VAL A 149 -5.88 10.44 -0.29
C VAL A 149 -4.40 10.55 -0.64
N LYS A 150 -4.06 10.73 -1.94
CA LYS A 150 -2.69 10.97 -2.37
C LYS A 150 -2.11 12.24 -1.75
N TYR A 151 -2.90 13.31 -1.64
CA TYR A 151 -2.49 14.53 -0.96
C TYR A 151 -2.18 14.28 0.52
N VAL A 152 -3.05 13.59 1.26
CA VAL A 152 -2.81 13.23 2.66
C VAL A 152 -1.52 12.44 2.81
N ILE A 153 -1.31 11.41 1.98
CA ILE A 153 -0.09 10.58 2.00
C ILE A 153 1.14 11.43 1.67
N SER A 154 1.04 12.38 0.73
CA SER A 154 2.17 13.25 0.33
C SER A 154 2.69 14.16 1.44
N LYS A 155 1.94 14.32 2.52
CA LYS A 155 2.32 15.13 3.69
C LYS A 155 2.93 14.32 4.83
N MET A 156 3.00 13.00 4.70
CA MET A 156 3.63 12.15 5.71
C MET A 156 5.16 12.24 5.63
N SER A 157 5.81 12.11 6.77
CA SER A 157 7.28 11.99 6.85
C SER A 157 7.74 10.57 6.53
N PHE A 158 6.88 9.59 6.77
CA PHE A 158 7.08 8.18 6.43
C PHE A 158 5.74 7.50 6.23
N PHE A 159 5.69 6.48 5.38
CA PHE A 159 4.46 5.76 5.07
C PHE A 159 4.64 4.24 5.17
N ILE A 160 3.65 3.56 5.75
CA ILE A 160 3.57 2.10 5.81
C ILE A 160 2.30 1.68 5.09
N GLY A 161 2.45 1.08 3.90
CA GLY A 161 1.31 0.79 3.03
C GLY A 161 1.07 -0.70 2.83
N THR A 162 -0.19 -1.14 2.97
CA THR A 162 -0.61 -2.51 2.64
C THR A 162 -1.28 -2.58 1.27
N ARG A 163 -1.98 -1.53 0.83
CA ARG A 163 -2.53 -1.47 -0.54
C ARG A 163 -1.47 -0.99 -1.54
N MET A 164 -1.40 -1.65 -2.71
CA MET A 164 -0.42 -1.29 -3.74
C MET A 164 -0.54 0.18 -4.18
N HIS A 165 -1.77 0.67 -4.45
CA HIS A 165 -1.96 2.04 -4.90
C HIS A 165 -1.73 3.08 -3.80
N ALA A 166 -1.90 2.72 -2.51
CA ALA A 166 -1.45 3.56 -1.40
C ALA A 166 0.08 3.70 -1.38
N ASN A 167 0.81 2.59 -1.64
CA ASN A 167 2.26 2.65 -1.81
C ASN A 167 2.66 3.49 -3.02
N PHE A 168 1.97 3.36 -4.16
CA PHE A 168 2.23 4.22 -5.31
C PHE A 168 1.97 5.70 -5.02
N ALA A 169 0.93 6.04 -4.25
CA ALA A 169 0.70 7.42 -3.82
C ALA A 169 1.89 7.97 -3.03
N SER A 170 2.50 7.17 -2.15
CA SER A 170 3.72 7.53 -1.42
C SER A 170 4.93 7.66 -2.36
N ILE A 171 5.21 6.65 -3.20
CA ILE A 171 6.32 6.62 -4.16
C ILE A 171 6.29 7.86 -5.06
N TYR A 172 5.16 8.13 -5.69
CA TYR A 172 5.03 9.24 -6.66
C TYR A 172 4.89 10.62 -6.01
N SER A 173 4.83 10.66 -4.68
CA SER A 173 4.90 11.89 -3.89
C SER A 173 6.27 12.09 -3.23
N GLY A 174 7.21 11.17 -3.44
CA GLY A 174 8.56 11.25 -2.85
C GLY A 174 8.60 10.99 -1.34
N VAL A 175 7.57 10.37 -0.77
CA VAL A 175 7.50 10.04 0.66
C VAL A 175 8.21 8.70 0.90
N PRO A 176 9.19 8.63 1.81
CA PRO A 176 9.81 7.37 2.21
C PRO A 176 8.79 6.36 2.72
N LEU A 177 8.93 5.08 2.33
CA LEU A 177 7.89 4.10 2.67
C LEU A 177 8.42 2.70 2.93
N PHE A 178 7.53 1.90 3.57
CA PHE A 178 7.66 0.46 3.69
C PHE A 178 6.37 -0.24 3.28
N GLY A 179 6.47 -1.29 2.45
CA GLY A 179 5.33 -2.04 1.95
C GLY A 179 5.05 -3.32 2.75
N LEU A 180 3.83 -3.48 3.27
CA LEU A 180 3.33 -4.73 3.83
C LEU A 180 2.68 -5.54 2.71
N ALA A 181 3.44 -6.47 2.14
CA ALA A 181 3.11 -7.14 0.89
C ALA A 181 2.22 -8.37 1.10
N TYR A 182 1.09 -8.45 0.41
CA TYR A 182 0.26 -9.66 0.32
C TYR A 182 0.31 -10.30 -1.07
N SER A 183 1.28 -9.91 -1.88
CA SER A 183 1.57 -10.59 -3.14
C SER A 183 3.02 -10.31 -3.57
N TYR A 184 3.58 -11.22 -4.36
CA TYR A 184 4.91 -11.07 -4.96
C TYR A 184 5.08 -9.83 -5.86
N LYS A 185 3.97 -9.19 -6.24
CA LYS A 185 4.00 -7.99 -7.10
C LYS A 185 4.60 -6.76 -6.40
N PHE A 186 4.62 -6.73 -5.08
CA PHE A 186 5.13 -5.58 -4.32
C PHE A 186 6.62 -5.35 -4.57
N GLU A 187 7.44 -6.38 -4.42
CA GLU A 187 8.88 -6.27 -4.64
C GLU A 187 9.20 -5.78 -6.06
N GLY A 188 8.57 -6.37 -7.08
CA GLY A 188 8.74 -5.95 -8.46
C GLY A 188 8.30 -4.50 -8.71
N ALA A 189 7.18 -4.07 -8.11
CA ALA A 189 6.69 -2.71 -8.25
C ALA A 189 7.61 -1.68 -7.57
N PHE A 190 8.19 -2.02 -6.42
CA PHE A 190 9.17 -1.18 -5.73
C PHE A 190 10.45 -1.07 -6.56
N ASN A 191 11.00 -2.19 -7.03
CA ASN A 191 12.20 -2.21 -7.88
C ASN A 191 12.00 -1.41 -9.17
N ALA A 192 10.85 -1.54 -9.84
CA ALA A 192 10.52 -0.78 -11.05
C ALA A 192 10.45 0.74 -10.82
N ASN A 193 10.30 1.18 -9.58
CA ASN A 193 10.31 2.59 -9.19
C ASN A 193 11.61 3.03 -8.49
N GLY A 194 12.70 2.24 -8.63
CA GLY A 194 14.02 2.61 -8.10
C GLY A 194 14.20 2.39 -6.60
N LEU A 195 13.29 1.66 -5.95
CA LEU A 195 13.36 1.33 -4.54
C LEU A 195 13.98 -0.05 -4.33
N ASP A 196 14.45 -0.33 -3.11
CA ASP A 196 14.95 -1.65 -2.72
C ASP A 196 13.77 -2.54 -2.24
N GLY A 197 13.07 -3.16 -3.20
CA GLY A 197 11.88 -3.96 -2.91
C GLY A 197 12.11 -5.07 -1.90
N LYS A 198 13.30 -5.68 -1.87
CA LYS A 198 13.66 -6.74 -0.93
C LYS A 198 13.73 -6.25 0.52
N ASN A 199 14.29 -5.05 0.73
CA ASN A 199 14.50 -4.50 2.07
C ASN A 199 13.39 -3.54 2.51
N GLN A 200 12.65 -2.96 1.55
CA GLN A 200 11.55 -2.03 1.82
C GLN A 200 10.16 -2.71 1.76
N THR A 201 10.11 -4.04 1.69
CA THR A 201 8.86 -4.78 1.82
C THR A 201 8.99 -5.97 2.76
N ALA A 202 7.85 -6.39 3.32
CA ALA A 202 7.72 -7.66 4.03
C ALA A 202 6.45 -8.39 3.59
N MET A 203 6.55 -9.68 3.32
CA MET A 203 5.40 -10.52 3.04
C MET A 203 4.59 -10.75 4.30
N ILE A 204 3.27 -10.51 4.22
CA ILE A 204 2.33 -10.71 5.33
C ILE A 204 1.38 -11.88 5.11
N ILE A 205 1.41 -12.57 3.96
CA ILE A 205 0.69 -13.83 3.78
C ILE A 205 1.32 -14.89 4.68
N GLY A 206 0.48 -15.58 5.45
CA GLY A 206 0.92 -16.59 6.40
C GLY A 206 1.60 -16.03 7.66
N ILE A 207 1.55 -14.71 7.87
CA ILE A 207 2.17 -14.06 9.04
C ILE A 207 1.69 -14.66 10.36
N LYS A 208 2.65 -14.92 11.25
CA LYS A 208 2.42 -15.39 12.62
C LYS A 208 3.02 -14.39 13.61
N GLU A 209 2.62 -14.48 14.88
CA GLU A 209 3.07 -13.58 15.95
C GLU A 209 4.60 -13.50 16.05
N LYS A 210 5.30 -14.62 15.89
CA LYS A 210 6.77 -14.70 15.91
C LYS A 210 7.47 -13.85 14.85
N ASP A 211 6.77 -13.53 13.76
CA ASP A 211 7.34 -12.79 12.62
C ASP A 211 7.25 -11.27 12.82
N ILE A 212 6.39 -10.81 13.72
CA ILE A 212 6.07 -9.39 13.93
C ILE A 212 7.32 -8.58 14.26
N ASN A 213 8.13 -9.04 15.22
CA ASN A 213 9.35 -8.30 15.63
C ASN A 213 10.30 -8.08 14.45
N GLY A 214 10.54 -9.12 13.66
CA GLY A 214 11.41 -9.03 12.49
C GLY A 214 10.87 -8.05 11.42
N ILE A 215 9.54 -7.95 11.26
CA ILE A 215 8.93 -6.97 10.36
C ILE A 215 9.12 -5.55 10.92
N ILE A 216 8.86 -5.32 12.21
CA ILE A 216 9.04 -4.01 12.84
C ILE A 216 10.49 -3.55 12.74
N GLU A 217 11.48 -4.43 12.94
CA GLU A 217 12.90 -4.11 12.77
C GLU A 217 13.23 -3.69 11.32
N LYS A 218 12.65 -4.36 10.31
CA LYS A 218 12.82 -3.97 8.91
C LYS A 218 12.21 -2.61 8.62
N VAL A 219 11.00 -2.36 9.13
CA VAL A 219 10.33 -1.05 9.00
C VAL A 219 11.18 0.04 9.61
N GLU A 220 11.69 -0.18 10.82
CA GLU A 220 12.54 0.77 11.54
C GLU A 220 13.86 1.05 10.79
N LYS A 221 14.54 0.03 10.30
CA LYS A 221 15.76 0.20 9.48
C LYS A 221 15.48 1.02 8.23
N THR A 222 14.33 0.79 7.59
CA THR A 222 13.92 1.57 6.42
C THR A 222 13.63 3.02 6.80
N TYR A 223 12.90 3.23 7.90
CA TYR A 223 12.61 4.56 8.42
C TYR A 223 13.90 5.35 8.69
N GLN A 224 14.83 4.77 9.44
CA GLN A 224 16.12 5.41 9.76
C GLN A 224 16.94 5.76 8.51
N LYS A 225 17.02 4.82 7.56
CA LYS A 225 17.80 5.01 6.33
C LYS A 225 17.27 6.14 5.44
N TYR A 226 15.95 6.24 5.28
CA TYR A 226 15.34 7.10 4.27
C TYR A 226 14.70 8.38 4.82
N SER A 227 14.39 8.44 6.12
CA SER A 227 13.88 9.66 6.76
C SER A 227 15.00 10.58 7.26
N PHE A 228 16.20 10.05 7.53
CA PHE A 228 17.36 10.81 8.01
C PHE A 228 18.54 10.82 7.02
N GLY A 229 18.46 10.09 5.92
CA GLY A 229 19.55 9.96 4.93
C GLY A 229 19.66 11.08 3.91
N ASN A 230 18.92 12.18 4.06
CA ASN A 230 18.96 13.37 3.21
C ASN A 230 19.51 14.62 3.95
N LEU A 231 20.46 14.42 4.88
CA LEU A 231 21.26 15.50 5.45
C LEU A 231 22.65 15.50 4.83
#